data_40731a8ed5a9db2f241efb001d4fa065
#
_entry.id   40731a8ed5a9db2f241efb001d4fa065
#
_cell.length_a   1.000
_cell.length_b   1.000
_cell.length_c   1.000
_cell.angle_alpha   90.00
_cell.angle_beta   90.00
_cell.angle_gamma   90.00
#
_symmetry.space_group_name_H-M   'P 1'
#
loop_
_entity.id
_entity.type
_entity.pdbx_description
1 polymer ?
#
loop_
_entity_poly.entity_id
_entity_poly.type
_entity_poly.pdbx_seq_one_letter_code
_entity_poly.pdbx_strand_id
1 'polypeptide(L)'
;MKVDAKAAPSVAILDAAFRRAHRASAHGTSRLDRSRRNARLRIVRSSATVLRMIRGIAATATTPPLTELDRQILETHFPPGSLERSIRRLRTAEARIRRLLQDEEQQLDTLSTEDQFGDLVRRTYGRLSSYVREIDPDLERLQEIARFRRSRPQVLPGVPSVVVAGFPNVGKSSLVACLSSAKPEVAPYAFTTRAIVVGHTDLGFDRLQVVDTPGVLGRAGHANEAEREALAVVGALPSLILFVLDPSGTSGYPLSDQEQLLERWKMEFPKTPIIEVETKSDLAQTASSRLKVSAVTGTGIEELRQVIQEKLARRPIEATEPVPG
;
A
#
# COMPACT_ATOMS: atom_id res chain seq x y z
N MET A 1 -14.06 -27.15 -11.98
CA MET A 1 -12.77 -26.49 -11.73
C MET A 1 -12.68 -26.32 -10.22
N LYS A 2 -11.88 -27.17 -9.54
CA LYS A 2 -11.72 -27.09 -8.07
C LYS A 2 -10.94 -25.82 -7.76
N VAL A 3 -11.57 -24.90 -7.05
CA VAL A 3 -10.87 -23.78 -6.40
C VAL A 3 -9.99 -24.41 -5.34
N ASP A 4 -8.69 -24.45 -5.55
CA ASP A 4 -7.74 -24.79 -4.51
C ASP A 4 -7.92 -23.79 -3.37
N ALA A 5 -8.53 -24.24 -2.28
CA ALA A 5 -8.66 -23.47 -1.06
C ALA A 5 -7.24 -23.15 -0.58
N LYS A 6 -6.81 -21.93 -0.73
CA LYS A 6 -5.51 -21.46 -0.31
C LYS A 6 -5.38 -21.74 1.18
N ALA A 7 -4.43 -22.60 1.56
CA ALA A 7 -4.26 -23.00 2.96
C ALA A 7 -4.10 -21.76 3.84
N ALA A 8 -4.82 -21.73 4.97
CA ALA A 8 -4.76 -20.64 5.93
C ALA A 8 -3.30 -20.34 6.33
N PRO A 9 -2.91 -19.07 6.53
CA PRO A 9 -1.54 -18.70 6.88
C PRO A 9 -1.00 -19.42 8.12
N SER A 10 -1.88 -19.67 9.10
CA SER A 10 -1.55 -20.44 10.31
C SER A 10 -1.03 -21.84 10.00
N VAL A 11 -1.62 -22.53 9.05
CA VAL A 11 -1.19 -23.87 8.64
C VAL A 11 0.23 -23.85 8.10
N ALA A 12 0.54 -22.91 7.20
CA ALA A 12 1.88 -22.78 6.65
C ALA A 12 2.94 -22.44 7.71
N ILE A 13 2.59 -21.57 8.68
CA ILE A 13 3.47 -21.18 9.79
C ILE A 13 3.76 -22.38 10.69
N LEU A 14 2.72 -23.11 11.11
CA LEU A 14 2.84 -24.25 12.02
C LEU A 14 3.60 -25.39 11.37
N ASP A 15 3.30 -25.71 10.13
CA ASP A 15 4.00 -26.71 9.34
C ASP A 15 5.51 -26.42 9.22
N ALA A 16 5.86 -25.18 8.90
CA ALA A 16 7.26 -24.76 8.81
C ALA A 16 7.96 -24.85 10.17
N ALA A 17 7.27 -24.42 11.25
CA ALA A 17 7.79 -24.44 12.59
C ALA A 17 8.06 -25.88 13.10
N PHE A 18 7.08 -26.77 12.92
CA PHE A 18 7.19 -28.14 13.44
C PHE A 18 8.14 -28.99 12.60
N ARG A 19 8.14 -28.86 11.26
CA ARG A 19 9.14 -29.54 10.42
C ARG A 19 10.57 -29.12 10.78
N ARG A 20 10.81 -27.82 10.99
CA ARG A 20 12.13 -27.32 11.37
C ARG A 20 12.57 -27.79 12.76
N ALA A 21 11.63 -27.83 13.71
CA ALA A 21 11.87 -28.32 15.04
C ALA A 21 12.15 -29.83 15.06
N HIS A 22 11.46 -30.62 14.24
CA HIS A 22 11.61 -32.08 14.19
C HIS A 22 12.95 -32.53 13.59
N ARG A 23 13.52 -31.76 12.67
CA ARG A 23 14.86 -32.01 12.09
C ARG A 23 16.02 -31.71 13.07
N ALA A 24 15.71 -31.17 14.23
CA ALA A 24 16.71 -30.79 15.19
C ALA A 24 17.07 -31.99 16.08
N SER A 25 18.35 -32.27 16.20
CA SER A 25 18.89 -33.27 17.14
C SER A 25 20.00 -32.64 17.98
N ALA A 26 20.06 -33.04 19.25
CA ALA A 26 21.10 -32.68 20.18
C ALA A 26 21.89 -33.89 20.63
N HIS A 27 23.19 -33.70 20.89
CA HIS A 27 24.03 -34.69 21.56
C HIS A 27 23.89 -34.54 23.06
N GLY A 28 24.02 -35.65 23.81
CA GLY A 28 23.94 -35.66 25.25
C GLY A 28 24.82 -36.76 25.84
N THR A 29 25.24 -36.59 27.09
CA THR A 29 26.10 -37.52 27.84
C THR A 29 25.36 -38.78 28.26
N SER A 30 24.03 -38.70 28.42
CA SER A 30 23.14 -39.81 28.70
C SER A 30 21.92 -39.79 27.80
N ARG A 31 21.13 -40.87 27.79
CA ARG A 31 19.87 -40.96 27.07
C ARG A 31 18.87 -39.88 27.55
N LEU A 32 18.78 -39.72 28.86
CA LEU A 32 17.91 -38.72 29.47
C LEU A 32 18.35 -37.28 29.14
N ASP A 33 19.66 -36.97 29.23
CA ASP A 33 20.22 -35.67 28.88
C ASP A 33 19.96 -35.34 27.40
N ARG A 34 20.14 -36.33 26.52
CA ARG A 34 19.83 -36.16 25.09
C ARG A 34 18.34 -35.87 24.87
N SER A 35 17.46 -36.58 25.56
CA SER A 35 16.01 -36.39 25.46
C SER A 35 15.58 -35.02 25.95
N ARG A 36 16.11 -34.55 27.08
CA ARG A 36 15.88 -33.18 27.60
C ARG A 36 16.35 -32.11 26.61
N ARG A 37 17.57 -32.23 26.10
CA ARG A 37 18.12 -31.25 25.12
C ARG A 37 17.33 -31.24 23.82
N ASN A 38 16.87 -32.39 23.35
CA ASN A 38 16.02 -32.47 22.18
C ASN A 38 14.67 -31.79 22.42
N ALA A 39 14.04 -31.99 23.56
CA ALA A 39 12.79 -31.33 23.92
C ALA A 39 12.96 -29.78 23.94
N ARG A 40 14.00 -29.30 24.65
CA ARG A 40 14.35 -27.87 24.68
C ARG A 40 14.53 -27.31 23.25
N LEU A 41 15.33 -28.00 22.44
CA LEU A 41 15.63 -27.59 21.09
C LEU A 41 14.37 -27.53 20.20
N ARG A 42 13.44 -28.47 20.34
CA ARG A 42 12.17 -28.49 19.62
C ARG A 42 11.26 -27.35 20.04
N ILE A 43 11.13 -27.07 21.32
CA ILE A 43 10.33 -25.99 21.87
C ILE A 43 10.88 -24.64 21.41
N VAL A 44 12.18 -24.40 21.59
CA VAL A 44 12.83 -23.13 21.20
C VAL A 44 12.74 -22.89 19.68
N ARG A 45 13.06 -23.88 18.85
CA ARG A 45 13.06 -23.74 17.40
C ARG A 45 11.67 -23.54 16.82
N SER A 46 10.66 -24.26 17.35
CA SER A 46 9.27 -24.05 16.90
C SER A 46 8.78 -22.65 17.24
N SER A 47 8.95 -22.22 18.49
CA SER A 47 8.55 -20.87 18.95
C SER A 47 9.28 -19.77 18.18
N ALA A 48 10.60 -19.87 18.01
CA ALA A 48 11.39 -18.91 17.26
C ALA A 48 10.98 -18.83 15.77
N THR A 49 10.62 -19.97 15.17
CA THR A 49 10.14 -20.00 13.78
C THR A 49 8.79 -19.33 13.65
N VAL A 50 7.85 -19.61 14.54
CA VAL A 50 6.54 -18.97 14.59
C VAL A 50 6.69 -17.44 14.73
N LEU A 51 7.46 -16.99 15.75
CA LEU A 51 7.68 -15.56 16.00
C LEU A 51 8.30 -14.84 14.79
N ARG A 52 9.28 -15.45 14.14
CA ARG A 52 9.91 -14.88 12.95
C ARG A 52 8.91 -14.75 11.80
N MET A 53 8.10 -15.75 11.53
CA MET A 53 7.14 -15.74 10.43
C MET A 53 6.01 -14.71 10.67
N ILE A 54 5.48 -14.63 11.89
CA ILE A 54 4.48 -13.64 12.28
C ILE A 54 5.03 -12.22 12.06
N ARG A 55 6.25 -11.94 12.53
CA ARG A 55 6.91 -10.64 12.31
C ARG A 55 7.17 -10.36 10.85
N GLY A 56 7.57 -11.38 10.08
CA GLY A 56 7.78 -11.24 8.64
C GLY A 56 6.51 -10.78 7.93
N ILE A 57 5.35 -11.36 8.28
CA ILE A 57 4.05 -10.94 7.71
C ILE A 57 3.72 -9.50 8.11
N ALA A 58 3.87 -9.14 9.39
CA ALA A 58 3.65 -7.77 9.85
C ALA A 58 4.58 -6.77 9.13
N ALA A 59 5.86 -7.11 9.01
CA ALA A 59 6.84 -6.27 8.32
C ALA A 59 6.48 -6.05 6.84
N THR A 60 6.04 -7.09 6.12
CA THR A 60 5.64 -6.95 4.70
C THR A 60 4.44 -6.04 4.51
N ALA A 61 3.56 -5.92 5.51
CA ALA A 61 2.41 -5.02 5.46
C ALA A 61 2.77 -3.55 5.78
N THR A 62 3.89 -3.31 6.47
CA THR A 62 4.31 -1.99 6.95
C THR A 62 5.59 -1.44 6.32
N THR A 63 6.28 -2.22 5.47
CA THR A 63 7.50 -1.80 4.79
C THR A 63 7.24 -1.59 3.29
N PRO A 64 7.65 -0.46 2.71
CA PRO A 64 8.23 0.73 3.38
C PRO A 64 7.26 1.38 4.37
N PRO A 65 7.70 2.30 5.25
CA PRO A 65 6.80 3.00 6.17
C PRO A 65 5.60 3.59 5.46
N LEU A 66 4.45 3.58 6.13
CA LEU A 66 3.22 4.12 5.55
C LEU A 66 3.27 5.64 5.53
N THR A 67 3.02 6.21 4.36
CA THR A 67 2.75 7.63 4.21
C THR A 67 1.31 7.94 4.66
N GLU A 68 0.98 9.22 4.84
CA GLU A 68 -0.40 9.63 5.10
C GLU A 68 -1.33 9.22 3.95
N LEU A 69 -0.85 9.35 2.72
CA LEU A 69 -1.55 8.86 1.53
C LEU A 69 -1.85 7.35 1.61
N ASP A 70 -0.85 6.54 2.00
CA ASP A 70 -1.07 5.09 2.16
C ASP A 70 -2.18 4.79 3.16
N ARG A 71 -2.24 5.52 4.29
CA ARG A 71 -3.27 5.33 5.31
C ARG A 71 -4.66 5.66 4.79
N GLN A 72 -4.82 6.83 4.19
CA GLN A 72 -6.10 7.26 3.62
C GLN A 72 -6.62 6.28 2.57
N ILE A 73 -5.75 5.81 1.69
CA ILE A 73 -6.15 4.83 0.68
C ILE A 73 -6.43 3.46 1.30
N LEU A 74 -5.67 3.01 2.29
CA LEU A 74 -6.00 1.77 3.00
C LEU A 74 -7.39 1.85 3.66
N GLU A 75 -7.78 3.00 4.19
CA GLU A 75 -9.09 3.21 4.81
C GLU A 75 -10.25 3.24 3.81
N THR A 76 -9.99 3.47 2.53
CA THR A 76 -11.02 3.33 1.49
C THR A 76 -11.29 1.87 1.12
N HIS A 77 -10.29 0.98 1.25
CA HIS A 77 -10.35 -0.42 0.81
C HIS A 77 -10.50 -1.42 1.95
N PHE A 78 -10.06 -1.05 3.14
CA PHE A 78 -10.11 -1.90 4.33
C PHE A 78 -10.86 -1.18 5.46
N PRO A 79 -11.50 -1.91 6.38
CA PRO A 79 -12.15 -1.28 7.52
C PRO A 79 -11.20 -0.38 8.30
N PRO A 80 -11.61 0.86 8.66
CA PRO A 80 -10.73 1.83 9.33
C PRO A 80 -10.01 1.24 10.54
N GLY A 81 -8.70 1.49 10.65
CA GLY A 81 -7.86 0.99 11.73
C GLY A 81 -7.64 -0.53 11.73
N SER A 82 -7.96 -1.23 10.63
CA SER A 82 -7.80 -2.69 10.55
C SER A 82 -6.33 -3.13 10.59
N LEU A 83 -5.43 -2.36 9.98
CA LEU A 83 -4.00 -2.62 10.01
C LEU A 83 -3.45 -2.57 11.44
N GLU A 84 -3.73 -1.50 12.16
CA GLU A 84 -3.26 -1.26 13.52
C GLU A 84 -3.85 -2.30 14.49
N ARG A 85 -5.13 -2.64 14.33
CA ARG A 85 -5.77 -3.73 15.12
C ARG A 85 -5.08 -5.06 14.89
N SER A 86 -4.85 -5.44 13.64
CA SER A 86 -4.18 -6.70 13.32
C SER A 86 -2.74 -6.74 13.86
N ILE A 87 -1.97 -5.67 13.69
CA ILE A 87 -0.61 -5.57 14.27
C ILE A 87 -0.65 -5.71 15.79
N ARG A 88 -1.60 -5.06 16.48
CA ARG A 88 -1.75 -5.16 17.93
C ARG A 88 -2.06 -6.58 18.38
N ARG A 89 -2.96 -7.28 17.68
CA ARG A 89 -3.29 -8.68 17.97
C ARG A 89 -2.09 -9.61 17.76
N LEU A 90 -1.31 -9.39 16.70
CA LEU A 90 -0.06 -10.13 16.49
C LEU A 90 0.95 -9.88 17.62
N ARG A 91 1.12 -8.63 18.06
CA ARG A 91 2.00 -8.31 19.21
C ARG A 91 1.54 -9.01 20.49
N THR A 92 0.25 -9.09 20.75
CA THR A 92 -0.32 -9.82 21.88
C THR A 92 -0.01 -11.31 21.77
N ALA A 93 -0.19 -11.91 20.59
CA ALA A 93 0.15 -13.32 20.36
C ALA A 93 1.66 -13.57 20.52
N GLU A 94 2.52 -12.67 20.04
CA GLU A 94 3.96 -12.77 20.26
C GLU A 94 4.33 -12.76 21.75
N ALA A 95 3.72 -11.88 22.54
CA ALA A 95 3.96 -11.82 23.97
C ALA A 95 3.54 -13.12 24.68
N ARG A 96 2.37 -13.68 24.31
CA ARG A 96 1.90 -14.98 24.82
C ARG A 96 2.84 -16.13 24.46
N ILE A 97 3.35 -16.14 23.22
CA ILE A 97 4.31 -17.18 22.76
C ILE A 97 5.64 -17.06 23.51
N ARG A 98 6.14 -15.83 23.74
CA ARG A 98 7.37 -15.64 24.53
C ARG A 98 7.21 -16.10 25.96
N ARG A 99 6.08 -15.76 26.58
CA ARG A 99 5.78 -16.22 27.94
C ARG A 99 5.69 -17.74 28.00
N LEU A 100 4.97 -18.36 27.05
CA LEU A 100 4.91 -19.80 26.93
C LEU A 100 6.33 -20.41 26.86
N LEU A 101 7.22 -19.86 26.04
CA LEU A 101 8.60 -20.34 25.91
C LEU A 101 9.35 -20.29 27.25
N GLN A 102 9.23 -19.19 27.99
CA GLN A 102 9.86 -19.04 29.30
C GLN A 102 9.33 -20.06 30.34
N ASP A 103 8.01 -20.21 30.39
CA ASP A 103 7.36 -21.16 31.32
C ASP A 103 7.78 -22.61 31.02
N GLU A 104 7.82 -22.99 29.73
CA GLU A 104 8.18 -24.34 29.31
C GLU A 104 9.68 -24.63 29.48
N GLU A 105 10.55 -23.63 29.32
CA GLU A 105 12.00 -23.81 29.61
C GLU A 105 12.24 -24.03 31.10
N GLN A 106 11.55 -23.31 31.99
CA GLN A 106 11.63 -23.52 33.42
C GLN A 106 11.09 -24.92 33.81
N GLN A 107 9.99 -25.34 33.21
CA GLN A 107 9.41 -26.66 33.48
C GLN A 107 10.33 -27.81 33.04
N LEU A 108 11.09 -27.64 31.93
CA LEU A 108 12.05 -28.65 31.46
C LEU A 108 13.07 -29.06 32.53
N ASP A 109 13.47 -28.12 33.39
CA ASP A 109 14.49 -28.36 34.41
C ASP A 109 13.94 -29.17 35.61
N THR A 110 12.62 -29.25 35.78
CA THR A 110 11.96 -30.01 36.86
C THR A 110 11.59 -31.42 36.43
N LEU A 111 11.64 -31.77 35.15
CA LEU A 111 11.23 -33.08 34.65
C LEU A 111 12.38 -34.07 34.68
N SER A 112 12.02 -35.37 34.93
CA SER A 112 12.98 -36.43 35.20
C SER A 112 12.83 -37.65 34.29
N THR A 113 11.84 -37.72 33.40
CA THR A 113 11.60 -38.88 32.52
C THR A 113 11.44 -38.48 31.06
N GLU A 114 11.75 -39.43 30.15
CA GLU A 114 11.63 -39.16 28.69
C GLU A 114 10.18 -38.88 28.26
N ASP A 115 9.23 -39.61 28.87
CA ASP A 115 7.80 -39.42 28.55
C ASP A 115 7.31 -38.01 28.92
N GLN A 116 7.75 -37.50 30.08
CA GLN A 116 7.44 -36.14 30.50
C GLN A 116 7.97 -35.09 29.52
N PHE A 117 9.17 -35.25 28.96
CA PHE A 117 9.69 -34.37 27.93
C PHE A 117 8.87 -34.44 26.63
N GLY A 118 8.45 -35.64 26.22
CA GLY A 118 7.58 -35.84 25.07
C GLY A 118 6.22 -35.17 25.25
N ASP A 119 5.62 -35.30 26.42
CA ASP A 119 4.34 -34.68 26.78
C ASP A 119 4.44 -33.16 26.80
N LEU A 120 5.52 -32.62 27.34
CA LEU A 120 5.75 -31.17 27.34
C LEU A 120 5.81 -30.63 25.91
N VAL A 121 6.57 -31.26 25.03
CA VAL A 121 6.65 -30.85 23.61
C VAL A 121 5.27 -30.90 22.93
N ARG A 122 4.49 -31.99 23.16
CA ARG A 122 3.14 -32.10 22.60
C ARG A 122 2.20 -30.99 23.07
N ARG A 123 2.20 -30.70 24.38
CA ARG A 123 1.41 -29.60 24.96
C ARG A 123 1.83 -28.24 24.42
N THR A 124 3.12 -27.99 24.31
CA THR A 124 3.66 -26.76 23.73
C THR A 124 3.22 -26.58 22.29
N TYR A 125 3.28 -27.61 21.46
CA TYR A 125 2.80 -27.58 20.09
C TYR A 125 1.29 -27.28 20.00
N GLY A 126 0.50 -27.89 20.89
CA GLY A 126 -0.93 -27.61 21.00
C GLY A 126 -1.22 -26.12 21.32
N ARG A 127 -0.50 -25.56 22.30
CA ARG A 127 -0.63 -24.12 22.67
C ARG A 127 -0.16 -23.19 21.57
N LEU A 128 0.97 -23.47 20.94
CA LEU A 128 1.45 -22.70 19.79
C LEU A 128 0.42 -22.72 18.64
N SER A 129 -0.13 -23.90 18.35
CA SER A 129 -1.17 -24.05 17.32
C SER A 129 -2.41 -23.21 17.64
N SER A 130 -2.85 -23.21 18.89
CA SER A 130 -4.00 -22.40 19.33
C SER A 130 -3.73 -20.92 19.15
N TYR A 131 -2.58 -20.40 19.61
CA TYR A 131 -2.25 -18.97 19.50
C TYR A 131 -2.11 -18.50 18.05
N VAL A 132 -1.53 -19.33 17.18
CA VAL A 132 -1.36 -18.96 15.78
C VAL A 132 -2.70 -18.99 15.02
N ARG A 133 -3.56 -19.98 15.30
CA ARG A 133 -4.90 -20.05 14.69
C ARG A 133 -5.83 -18.92 15.14
N GLU A 134 -5.71 -18.46 16.39
CA GLU A 134 -6.49 -17.35 16.91
C GLU A 134 -6.27 -16.05 16.11
N ILE A 135 -5.06 -15.84 15.59
CA ILE A 135 -4.70 -14.66 14.81
C ILE A 135 -4.75 -14.88 13.29
N ASP A 136 -5.28 -16.01 12.82
CA ASP A 136 -5.33 -16.32 11.39
C ASP A 136 -6.06 -15.25 10.55
N PRO A 137 -7.23 -14.72 10.97
CA PRO A 137 -7.87 -13.63 10.25
C PRO A 137 -7.01 -12.36 10.16
N ASP A 138 -6.18 -12.09 11.17
CA ASP A 138 -5.28 -10.95 11.18
C ASP A 138 -4.07 -11.17 10.25
N LEU A 139 -3.56 -12.40 10.21
CA LEU A 139 -2.49 -12.78 9.27
C LEU A 139 -2.97 -12.67 7.81
N GLU A 140 -4.19 -13.14 7.51
CA GLU A 140 -4.81 -13.00 6.19
C GLU A 140 -4.95 -11.52 5.81
N ARG A 141 -5.50 -10.71 6.72
CA ARG A 141 -5.68 -9.27 6.53
C ARG A 141 -4.36 -8.57 6.21
N LEU A 142 -3.31 -8.85 6.98
CA LEU A 142 -2.00 -8.26 6.73
C LEU A 142 -1.38 -8.71 5.41
N GLN A 143 -1.60 -9.94 4.99
CA GLN A 143 -1.17 -10.42 3.67
C GLN A 143 -1.95 -9.74 2.53
N GLU A 144 -3.25 -9.50 2.72
CA GLU A 144 -4.07 -8.73 1.75
C GLU A 144 -3.57 -7.30 1.62
N ILE A 145 -3.36 -6.61 2.75
CA ILE A 145 -2.80 -5.26 2.78
C ILE A 145 -1.43 -5.23 2.11
N ALA A 146 -0.55 -6.18 2.40
CA ALA A 146 0.77 -6.24 1.80
C ALA A 146 0.71 -6.49 0.28
N ARG A 147 -0.23 -7.30 -0.20
CA ARG A 147 -0.47 -7.51 -1.65
C ARG A 147 -1.01 -6.24 -2.28
N PHE A 148 -2.00 -5.62 -1.67
CA PHE A 148 -2.58 -4.37 -2.12
C PHE A 148 -1.52 -3.27 -2.26
N ARG A 149 -0.69 -3.06 -1.24
CA ARG A 149 0.40 -2.08 -1.28
C ARG A 149 1.43 -2.35 -2.38
N ARG A 150 1.80 -3.61 -2.61
CA ARG A 150 2.76 -4.00 -3.66
C ARG A 150 2.22 -3.87 -5.08
N SER A 151 0.92 -3.94 -5.25
CA SER A 151 0.29 -3.78 -6.57
C SER A 151 0.13 -2.31 -6.98
N ARG A 152 0.52 -1.36 -6.12
CA ARG A 152 0.38 0.08 -6.39
C ARG A 152 1.69 0.69 -6.83
N PRO A 153 1.66 1.69 -7.72
CA PRO A 153 2.83 2.50 -8.00
C PRO A 153 3.24 3.25 -6.73
N GLN A 154 4.54 3.34 -6.50
CA GLN A 154 5.05 4.04 -5.33
C GLN A 154 5.02 5.55 -5.58
N VAL A 155 4.29 6.26 -4.73
CA VAL A 155 4.39 7.71 -4.63
C VAL A 155 5.53 8.02 -3.65
N LEU A 156 6.55 8.75 -4.13
CA LEU A 156 7.74 9.05 -3.33
C LEU A 156 7.44 10.21 -2.35
N PRO A 157 7.63 10.02 -1.04
CA PRO A 157 7.48 11.09 -0.07
C PRO A 157 8.48 12.23 -0.32
N GLY A 158 8.03 13.46 -0.16
CA GLY A 158 8.89 14.64 -0.31
C GLY A 158 9.25 15.04 -1.74
N VAL A 159 8.78 14.29 -2.74
CA VAL A 159 8.92 14.66 -4.15
C VAL A 159 7.70 15.50 -4.55
N PRO A 160 7.89 16.68 -5.19
CA PRO A 160 6.78 17.47 -5.70
C PRO A 160 5.89 16.64 -6.61
N SER A 161 4.57 16.80 -6.47
CA SER A 161 3.60 15.97 -7.18
C SER A 161 2.64 16.83 -8.00
N VAL A 162 2.39 16.42 -9.24
CA VAL A 162 1.32 16.93 -10.06
C VAL A 162 0.23 15.87 -10.19
N VAL A 163 -0.94 16.17 -9.65
CA VAL A 163 -2.10 15.28 -9.76
C VAL A 163 -2.93 15.69 -10.97
N VAL A 164 -3.09 14.75 -11.91
CA VAL A 164 -3.87 14.99 -13.13
C VAL A 164 -5.31 14.56 -12.90
N ALA A 165 -6.24 15.52 -12.96
CA ALA A 165 -7.66 15.32 -12.69
C ALA A 165 -8.54 15.69 -13.91
N GLY A 166 -9.75 15.17 -13.95
CA GLY A 166 -10.73 15.42 -15.01
C GLY A 166 -11.57 14.20 -15.35
N PHE A 167 -12.55 14.36 -16.24
CA PHE A 167 -13.44 13.31 -16.68
C PHE A 167 -12.70 12.13 -17.36
N PRO A 168 -13.32 10.95 -17.48
CA PRO A 168 -12.78 9.87 -18.31
C PRO A 168 -12.60 10.32 -19.77
N ASN A 169 -11.59 9.75 -20.44
CA ASN A 169 -11.30 9.96 -21.88
C ASN A 169 -10.96 11.40 -22.31
N VAL A 170 -10.74 12.32 -21.37
CA VAL A 170 -10.28 13.69 -21.70
C VAL A 170 -8.80 13.77 -22.08
N GLY A 171 -8.05 12.65 -22.01
CA GLY A 171 -6.64 12.62 -22.41
C GLY A 171 -5.63 12.68 -21.25
N LYS A 172 -6.05 12.44 -20.01
CA LYS A 172 -5.18 12.48 -18.81
C LYS A 172 -3.95 11.58 -18.94
N SER A 173 -4.14 10.29 -19.20
CA SER A 173 -3.05 9.32 -19.28
C SER A 173 -2.11 9.61 -20.47
N SER A 174 -2.64 10.14 -21.58
CA SER A 174 -1.81 10.59 -22.71
C SER A 174 -0.95 11.79 -22.33
N LEU A 175 -1.52 12.72 -21.56
CA LEU A 175 -0.80 13.88 -21.06
C LEU A 175 0.30 13.50 -20.06
N VAL A 176 0.00 12.56 -19.14
CA VAL A 176 1.00 11.99 -18.22
C VAL A 176 2.15 11.34 -18.99
N ALA A 177 1.86 10.59 -20.04
CA ALA A 177 2.89 10.00 -20.89
C ALA A 177 3.79 11.03 -21.57
N CYS A 178 3.22 12.17 -22.02
CA CYS A 178 3.99 13.27 -22.62
C CYS A 178 4.82 14.04 -21.59
N LEU A 179 4.34 14.15 -20.35
CA LEU A 179 5.05 14.86 -19.28
C LEU A 179 6.15 14.03 -18.65
N SER A 180 6.06 12.71 -18.71
CA SER A 180 7.03 11.78 -18.12
C SER A 180 8.27 11.61 -18.98
N SER A 181 9.47 11.58 -18.38
CA SER A 181 10.74 11.33 -19.06
C SER A 181 11.03 9.82 -19.27
N ALA A 182 10.36 8.95 -18.48
CA ALA A 182 10.41 7.50 -18.61
C ALA A 182 9.02 6.95 -18.88
N LYS A 183 8.92 5.69 -19.35
CA LYS A 183 7.62 5.02 -19.47
C LYS A 183 6.93 5.06 -18.12
N PRO A 184 5.71 5.64 -18.01
CA PRO A 184 4.96 5.66 -16.77
C PRO A 184 4.77 4.24 -16.23
N GLU A 185 4.97 4.04 -14.94
CA GLU A 185 4.64 2.79 -14.30
C GLU A 185 3.12 2.65 -14.22
N VAL A 186 2.59 1.71 -14.97
CA VAL A 186 1.18 1.33 -14.93
C VAL A 186 1.04 0.16 -14.00
N ALA A 187 0.53 0.37 -12.79
CA ALA A 187 0.20 -0.74 -11.92
C ALA A 187 -1.31 -0.94 -11.84
N PRO A 188 -1.80 -2.17 -12.06
CA PRO A 188 -3.22 -2.45 -11.91
C PRO A 188 -3.63 -2.28 -10.45
N TYR A 189 -4.67 -1.54 -10.23
CA TYR A 189 -5.29 -1.40 -8.91
C TYR A 189 -6.04 -2.68 -8.55
N ALA A 190 -5.76 -3.26 -7.39
CA ALA A 190 -6.15 -4.62 -7.03
C ALA A 190 -7.67 -4.88 -6.95
N PHE A 191 -8.51 -3.87 -7.03
CA PHE A 191 -9.97 -4.01 -6.97
C PHE A 191 -10.74 -3.00 -7.83
N THR A 192 -10.02 -2.24 -8.68
CA THR A 192 -10.65 -1.33 -9.65
C THR A 192 -10.32 -1.75 -11.07
N THR A 193 -11.22 -1.49 -12.01
CA THR A 193 -11.00 -1.71 -13.45
C THR A 193 -10.04 -0.68 -14.07
N ARG A 194 -9.42 0.20 -13.26
CA ARG A 194 -8.57 1.30 -13.73
C ARG A 194 -7.32 1.43 -12.88
N ALA A 195 -6.19 1.70 -13.52
CA ALA A 195 -4.87 1.84 -12.89
C ALA A 195 -4.61 3.31 -12.53
N ILE A 196 -3.91 3.58 -11.41
CA ILE A 196 -3.21 4.84 -11.22
C ILE A 196 -1.89 4.74 -11.99
N VAL A 197 -1.58 5.76 -12.76
CA VAL A 197 -0.34 5.86 -13.51
C VAL A 197 0.54 6.89 -12.82
N VAL A 198 1.75 6.50 -12.44
CA VAL A 198 2.74 7.42 -11.89
C VAL A 198 3.88 7.56 -12.88
N GLY A 199 4.06 8.76 -13.41
CA GLY A 199 5.20 9.13 -14.23
C GLY A 199 6.21 9.92 -13.41
N HIS A 200 7.49 9.72 -13.69
CA HIS A 200 8.56 10.53 -13.14
C HIS A 200 9.16 11.38 -14.26
N THR A 201 9.45 12.65 -13.96
CA THR A 201 10.15 13.54 -14.89
C THR A 201 11.15 14.39 -14.14
N ASP A 202 12.27 14.69 -14.79
CA ASP A 202 13.24 15.65 -14.30
C ASP A 202 12.94 16.99 -14.98
N LEU A 203 12.38 17.92 -14.22
CA LEU A 203 12.18 19.31 -14.65
C LEU A 203 13.34 20.15 -14.12
N GLY A 204 14.49 20.10 -14.80
CA GLY A 204 15.66 20.87 -14.42
C GLY A 204 16.38 20.30 -13.19
N PHE A 205 16.16 20.85 -12.00
CA PHE A 205 16.88 20.47 -10.79
C PHE A 205 16.11 19.52 -9.85
N ASP A 206 14.78 19.34 -10.05
CA ASP A 206 13.96 18.59 -9.12
C ASP A 206 13.22 17.44 -9.81
N ARG A 207 13.26 16.28 -9.18
CA ARG A 207 12.39 15.16 -9.53
C ARG A 207 10.94 15.57 -9.31
N LEU A 208 10.11 15.36 -10.33
CA LEU A 208 8.67 15.55 -10.28
C LEU A 208 7.97 14.21 -10.48
N GLN A 209 6.94 13.94 -9.73
CA GLN A 209 6.05 12.82 -10.00
C GLN A 209 4.69 13.33 -10.51
N VAL A 210 4.22 12.72 -11.57
CA VAL A 210 2.92 13.01 -12.20
C VAL A 210 1.99 11.84 -11.91
N VAL A 211 0.89 12.09 -11.22
CA VAL A 211 -0.05 11.05 -10.77
C VAL A 211 -1.35 11.18 -11.55
N ASP A 212 -1.65 10.20 -12.41
CA ASP A 212 -2.94 10.12 -13.10
C ASP A 212 -4.00 9.57 -12.12
N THR A 213 -5.05 10.32 -11.92
CA THR A 213 -6.19 9.83 -11.13
C THR A 213 -7.19 9.11 -12.03
N PRO A 214 -7.85 8.03 -11.55
CA PRO A 214 -8.98 7.46 -12.26
C PRO A 214 -10.00 8.55 -12.58
N GLY A 215 -10.53 8.56 -13.82
CA GLY A 215 -11.47 9.60 -14.24
C GLY A 215 -12.63 9.77 -13.28
N VAL A 216 -12.68 10.92 -12.64
CA VAL A 216 -13.68 11.27 -11.62
C VAL A 216 -14.97 11.62 -12.32
N LEU A 217 -16.02 10.83 -12.10
CA LEU A 217 -17.37 11.10 -12.62
C LEU A 217 -18.13 11.89 -11.56
N GLY A 218 -18.28 13.19 -11.78
CA GLY A 218 -19.03 14.07 -10.90
C GLY A 218 -20.54 13.76 -10.86
N ARG A 219 -20.97 12.64 -10.33
CA ARG A 219 -22.37 12.40 -10.02
C ARG A 219 -22.67 12.85 -8.59
N ALA A 220 -23.61 13.77 -8.47
CA ALA A 220 -24.10 14.27 -7.18
C ALA A 220 -24.60 13.10 -6.31
N GLY A 221 -24.06 12.95 -5.11
CA GLY A 221 -24.66 12.15 -4.04
C GLY A 221 -23.90 10.94 -3.56
N HIS A 222 -23.10 10.26 -4.40
CA HIS A 222 -22.29 9.11 -3.96
C HIS A 222 -20.96 9.09 -4.72
N ALA A 223 -19.90 9.59 -4.10
CA ALA A 223 -18.55 9.39 -4.60
C ALA A 223 -18.30 7.88 -4.72
N ASN A 224 -18.02 7.38 -5.93
CA ASN A 224 -17.61 6.01 -6.10
C ASN A 224 -16.21 5.77 -5.50
N GLU A 225 -15.81 4.51 -5.38
CA GLU A 225 -14.53 4.16 -4.77
C GLU A 225 -13.33 4.86 -5.45
N ALA A 226 -13.35 4.99 -6.78
CA ALA A 226 -12.33 5.69 -7.57
C ALA A 226 -12.29 7.21 -7.28
N GLU A 227 -13.44 7.81 -7.03
CA GLU A 227 -13.55 9.23 -6.65
C GLU A 227 -12.96 9.50 -5.28
N ARG A 228 -13.32 8.68 -4.29
CA ARG A 228 -12.76 8.77 -2.93
C ARG A 228 -11.25 8.60 -2.93
N GLU A 229 -10.76 7.72 -3.77
CA GLU A 229 -9.35 7.46 -3.92
C GLU A 229 -8.59 8.62 -4.57
N ALA A 230 -9.14 9.20 -5.64
CA ALA A 230 -8.58 10.40 -6.27
C ALA A 230 -8.53 11.58 -5.28
N LEU A 231 -9.60 11.78 -4.49
CA LEU A 231 -9.66 12.81 -3.46
C LEU A 231 -8.62 12.55 -2.34
N ALA A 232 -8.44 11.29 -1.93
CA ALA A 232 -7.42 10.93 -0.94
C ALA A 232 -5.99 11.20 -1.46
N VAL A 233 -5.72 10.90 -2.74
CA VAL A 233 -4.42 11.19 -3.37
C VAL A 233 -4.15 12.70 -3.38
N VAL A 234 -5.12 13.51 -3.78
CA VAL A 234 -4.96 14.98 -3.83
C VAL A 234 -4.83 15.57 -2.43
N GLY A 235 -5.61 15.07 -1.45
CA GLY A 235 -5.58 15.57 -0.08
C GLY A 235 -4.28 15.27 0.67
N ALA A 236 -3.60 14.18 0.32
CA ALA A 236 -2.39 13.72 1.01
C ALA A 236 -1.08 14.18 0.36
N LEU A 237 -1.11 14.64 -0.88
CA LEU A 237 0.09 15.10 -1.58
C LEU A 237 0.17 16.64 -1.53
N PRO A 238 1.32 17.23 -1.17
CA PRO A 238 1.56 18.66 -1.33
C PRO A 238 1.69 18.99 -2.82
N SER A 239 0.55 19.09 -3.52
CA SER A 239 0.48 18.88 -4.96
C SER A 239 0.00 20.13 -5.69
N LEU A 240 0.34 20.19 -6.95
CA LEU A 240 -0.30 20.98 -7.98
C LEU A 240 -1.36 20.10 -8.65
N ILE A 241 -2.56 20.60 -8.86
CA ILE A 241 -3.59 19.92 -9.64
C ILE A 241 -3.51 20.40 -11.09
N LEU A 242 -3.38 19.44 -12.00
CA LEU A 242 -3.54 19.68 -13.43
C LEU A 242 -4.94 19.22 -13.84
N PHE A 243 -5.87 20.14 -13.96
CA PHE A 243 -7.25 19.81 -14.34
C PHE A 243 -7.43 19.85 -15.85
N VAL A 244 -7.83 18.71 -16.41
CA VAL A 244 -7.86 18.44 -17.84
C VAL A 244 -9.29 18.50 -18.36
N LEU A 245 -9.50 19.35 -19.35
CA LEU A 245 -10.76 19.57 -20.05
C LEU A 245 -10.62 19.14 -21.52
N ASP A 246 -11.67 18.56 -22.07
CA ASP A 246 -11.75 18.17 -23.50
C ASP A 246 -12.90 18.94 -24.18
N PRO A 247 -12.63 20.06 -24.87
CA PRO A 247 -13.64 20.79 -25.59
C PRO A 247 -14.04 20.15 -26.92
N SER A 248 -13.31 19.13 -27.40
CA SER A 248 -13.62 18.47 -28.67
C SER A 248 -14.88 17.60 -28.64
N GLY A 249 -15.40 17.29 -27.43
CA GLY A 249 -16.53 16.40 -27.24
C GLY A 249 -16.24 14.92 -27.42
N THR A 250 -15.00 14.54 -27.81
CA THR A 250 -14.63 13.14 -28.05
C THR A 250 -14.51 12.32 -26.76
N SER A 251 -14.47 12.96 -25.60
CA SER A 251 -14.54 12.27 -24.30
C SER A 251 -15.92 11.65 -24.02
N GLY A 252 -16.97 12.11 -24.70
CA GLY A 252 -18.37 11.72 -24.45
C GLY A 252 -19.03 12.52 -23.32
N TYR A 253 -18.38 13.56 -22.78
CA TYR A 253 -18.89 14.43 -21.72
C TYR A 253 -18.94 15.87 -22.18
N PRO A 254 -20.09 16.58 -22.02
CA PRO A 254 -20.21 18.00 -22.33
C PRO A 254 -19.17 18.84 -21.59
N LEU A 255 -18.68 19.88 -22.21
CA LEU A 255 -17.72 20.80 -21.58
C LEU A 255 -18.30 21.46 -20.31
N SER A 256 -19.61 21.76 -20.32
CA SER A 256 -20.32 22.30 -19.15
C SER A 256 -20.22 21.41 -17.92
N ASP A 257 -20.30 20.08 -18.07
CA ASP A 257 -20.20 19.15 -16.96
C ASP A 257 -18.77 19.07 -16.44
N GLN A 258 -17.79 19.16 -17.35
CA GLN A 258 -16.38 19.21 -17.01
C GLN A 258 -16.03 20.49 -16.23
N GLU A 259 -16.59 21.62 -16.61
CA GLU A 259 -16.43 22.89 -15.91
C GLU A 259 -17.10 22.89 -14.52
N GLN A 260 -18.28 22.31 -14.38
CA GLN A 260 -18.91 22.13 -13.07
C GLN A 260 -18.06 21.26 -12.12
N LEU A 261 -17.41 20.23 -12.65
CA LEU A 261 -16.48 19.42 -11.87
C LEU A 261 -15.26 20.23 -11.45
N LEU A 262 -14.69 21.04 -12.36
CA LEU A 262 -13.57 21.92 -12.05
C LEU A 262 -13.91 22.89 -10.91
N GLU A 263 -15.07 23.54 -10.96
CA GLU A 263 -15.48 24.47 -9.89
C GLU A 263 -15.67 23.76 -8.54
N ARG A 264 -16.18 22.52 -8.52
CA ARG A 264 -16.22 21.72 -7.31
C ARG A 264 -14.82 21.43 -6.76
N TRP A 265 -13.87 21.10 -7.61
CA TRP A 265 -12.48 20.86 -7.19
C TRP A 265 -11.81 22.12 -6.64
N LYS A 266 -12.09 23.29 -7.20
CA LYS A 266 -11.63 24.58 -6.66
C LYS A 266 -12.16 24.82 -5.24
N MET A 267 -13.42 24.47 -4.99
CA MET A 267 -14.03 24.60 -3.65
C MET A 267 -13.48 23.56 -2.66
N GLU A 268 -13.21 22.35 -3.10
CA GLU A 268 -12.71 21.25 -2.27
C GLU A 268 -11.23 21.45 -1.88
N PHE A 269 -10.43 21.99 -2.81
CA PHE A 269 -8.99 22.19 -2.64
C PHE A 269 -8.57 23.67 -2.73
N PRO A 270 -9.10 24.56 -1.88
CA PRO A 270 -8.88 26.02 -2.00
C PRO A 270 -7.42 26.43 -1.79
N LYS A 271 -6.62 25.58 -1.13
CA LYS A 271 -5.20 25.83 -0.87
C LYS A 271 -4.26 25.20 -1.92
N THR A 272 -4.76 24.36 -2.79
CA THR A 272 -3.96 23.67 -3.79
C THR A 272 -4.03 24.41 -5.13
N PRO A 273 -2.90 24.84 -5.72
CA PRO A 273 -2.92 25.48 -7.03
C PRO A 273 -3.51 24.55 -8.10
N ILE A 274 -4.36 25.08 -8.95
CA ILE A 274 -4.94 24.37 -10.08
C ILE A 274 -4.46 25.04 -11.38
N ILE A 275 -3.93 24.24 -12.31
CA ILE A 275 -3.69 24.61 -13.70
C ILE A 275 -4.81 24.01 -14.54
N GLU A 276 -5.53 24.83 -15.28
CA GLU A 276 -6.58 24.43 -16.20
C GLU A 276 -6.00 24.25 -17.59
N VAL A 277 -6.20 23.07 -18.19
CA VAL A 277 -5.65 22.71 -19.49
C VAL A 277 -6.72 22.16 -20.40
N GLU A 278 -6.81 22.67 -21.60
CA GLU A 278 -7.62 22.11 -22.67
C GLU A 278 -6.78 21.16 -23.54
N THR A 279 -7.20 19.90 -23.58
CA THR A 279 -6.54 18.87 -24.39
C THR A 279 -7.18 18.73 -25.77
N LYS A 280 -6.53 17.90 -26.62
CA LYS A 280 -6.99 17.61 -27.98
C LYS A 280 -7.16 18.89 -28.83
N SER A 281 -6.24 19.85 -28.63
CA SER A 281 -6.23 21.11 -29.37
C SER A 281 -6.04 20.95 -30.88
N ASP A 282 -5.63 19.76 -31.31
CA ASP A 282 -5.60 19.31 -32.71
C ASP A 282 -7.00 19.02 -33.28
N LEU A 283 -7.99 18.74 -32.42
CA LEU A 283 -9.36 18.45 -32.83
C LEU A 283 -10.31 19.65 -32.65
N ALA A 284 -10.11 20.44 -31.59
CA ALA A 284 -10.94 21.62 -31.31
C ALA A 284 -10.14 22.70 -30.59
N GLN A 285 -10.42 23.94 -30.91
CA GLN A 285 -9.90 25.13 -30.24
C GLN A 285 -11.04 26.01 -29.74
N THR A 286 -10.91 26.50 -28.51
CA THR A 286 -11.85 27.41 -27.89
C THR A 286 -11.26 28.82 -27.84
N ALA A 287 -12.11 29.83 -27.58
CA ALA A 287 -11.67 31.19 -27.32
C ALA A 287 -11.20 31.41 -25.86
N SER A 288 -11.14 30.36 -25.05
CA SER A 288 -10.71 30.45 -23.64
C SER A 288 -9.23 30.87 -23.54
N SER A 289 -8.85 31.45 -22.41
CA SER A 289 -7.47 31.81 -22.08
C SER A 289 -6.68 30.62 -21.47
N ARG A 290 -7.30 29.46 -21.37
CA ARG A 290 -6.67 28.25 -20.86
C ARG A 290 -5.53 27.76 -21.76
N LEU A 291 -4.53 27.14 -21.20
CA LEU A 291 -3.46 26.52 -21.96
C LEU A 291 -4.02 25.37 -22.82
N LYS A 292 -3.67 25.35 -24.09
CA LYS A 292 -4.15 24.39 -25.08
C LYS A 292 -3.03 23.42 -25.43
N VAL A 293 -3.29 22.12 -25.26
CA VAL A 293 -2.29 21.08 -25.51
C VAL A 293 -2.84 19.97 -26.39
N SER A 294 -1.95 19.35 -27.15
CA SER A 294 -2.24 18.10 -27.84
C SER A 294 -1.14 17.07 -27.54
N ALA A 295 -1.51 15.96 -26.92
CA ALA A 295 -0.60 14.85 -26.70
C ALA A 295 -0.21 14.11 -28.00
N VAL A 296 -1.00 14.29 -29.07
CA VAL A 296 -0.75 13.66 -30.38
C VAL A 296 0.28 14.44 -31.17
N THR A 297 0.16 15.77 -31.21
CA THR A 297 1.07 16.65 -31.98
C THR A 297 2.22 17.20 -31.16
N GLY A 298 2.18 17.09 -29.84
CA GLY A 298 3.14 17.71 -28.92
C GLY A 298 2.90 19.21 -28.68
N THR A 299 1.88 19.82 -29.32
CA THR A 299 1.60 21.24 -29.21
C THR A 299 1.30 21.63 -27.76
N GLY A 300 1.89 22.72 -27.26
CA GLY A 300 1.68 23.29 -25.94
C GLY A 300 2.29 22.46 -24.78
N ILE A 301 2.90 21.30 -25.03
CA ILE A 301 3.47 20.45 -23.96
C ILE A 301 4.64 21.12 -23.27
N GLU A 302 5.54 21.77 -24.01
CA GLU A 302 6.69 22.45 -23.43
C GLU A 302 6.29 23.69 -22.63
N GLU A 303 5.32 24.45 -23.11
CA GLU A 303 4.72 25.58 -22.39
C GLU A 303 4.08 25.08 -21.06
N LEU A 304 3.35 23.95 -21.11
CA LEU A 304 2.78 23.34 -19.90
C LEU A 304 3.87 22.95 -18.89
N ARG A 305 5.00 22.40 -19.36
CA ARG A 305 6.15 22.08 -18.49
C ARG A 305 6.66 23.34 -17.77
N GLN A 306 6.83 24.43 -18.47
CA GLN A 306 7.29 25.71 -17.90
C GLN A 306 6.30 26.24 -16.85
N VAL A 307 5.00 26.23 -17.15
CA VAL A 307 3.96 26.66 -16.21
C VAL A 307 3.95 25.79 -14.94
N ILE A 308 4.13 24.48 -15.08
CA ILE A 308 4.25 23.56 -13.93
C ILE A 308 5.47 23.93 -13.09
N GLN A 309 6.63 24.12 -13.70
CA GLN A 309 7.86 24.51 -13.00
C GLN A 309 7.71 25.82 -12.23
N GLU A 310 7.17 26.86 -12.86
CA GLU A 310 6.95 28.16 -12.23
C GLU A 310 6.01 28.07 -11.02
N LYS A 311 4.94 27.28 -11.12
CA LYS A 311 3.98 27.10 -10.04
C LYS A 311 4.56 26.32 -8.87
N LEU A 312 5.41 25.33 -9.13
CA LEU A 312 6.08 24.54 -8.09
C LEU A 312 7.23 25.33 -7.43
N ALA A 313 8.01 26.12 -8.21
CA ALA A 313 9.11 26.93 -7.68
C ALA A 313 8.65 28.04 -6.71
N ARG A 314 7.42 28.54 -6.85
CA ARG A 314 6.84 29.56 -5.99
C ARG A 314 6.32 29.04 -4.65
N ARG A 315 6.36 27.72 -4.39
CA ARG A 315 5.97 27.15 -3.10
C ARG A 315 7.19 27.04 -2.18
N PRO A 316 7.12 27.58 -0.94
CA PRO A 316 8.04 27.13 0.11
C PRO A 316 7.82 25.63 0.31
N ILE A 317 8.87 24.85 0.21
CA ILE A 317 8.86 23.44 0.61
C ILE A 317 8.68 23.46 2.14
N GLU A 318 7.44 23.31 2.59
CA GLU A 318 7.20 22.95 3.99
C GLU A 318 7.83 21.56 4.17
N ALA A 319 9.01 21.55 4.77
CA ALA A 319 9.67 20.32 5.19
C ALA A 319 8.67 19.60 6.11
N THR A 320 8.14 18.47 5.64
CA THR A 320 7.43 17.53 6.52
C THR A 320 8.37 17.18 7.65
N GLU A 321 8.07 17.66 8.87
CA GLU A 321 8.80 17.26 10.06
C GLU A 321 8.89 15.73 10.13
N PRO A 322 10.06 15.16 10.40
CA PRO A 322 10.16 13.73 10.62
C PRO A 322 9.31 13.38 11.85
N VAL A 323 8.37 12.45 11.66
CA VAL A 323 7.55 11.90 12.75
C VAL A 323 8.52 11.39 13.83
N PRO A 324 8.40 11.85 15.09
CA PRO A 324 9.26 11.37 16.17
C PRO A 324 9.05 9.87 16.37
N GLY A 325 10.17 9.14 16.53
CA GLY A 325 10.30 7.68 16.61
C GLY A 325 9.64 7.02 17.83
#